data_db78799170d941a47917c68ac3675943
#
_entry.id   db78799170d941a47917c68ac3675943
#
_cell.length_a   1.000
_cell.length_b   1.000
_cell.length_c   1.000
_cell.angle_alpha   90.00
_cell.angle_beta   90.00
_cell.angle_gamma   90.00
#
_symmetry.space_group_name_H-M   'P 1'
#
loop_
_entity.id
_entity.type
_entity.pdbx_description
1 polymer ?
#
loop_
_entity_poly.entity_id
_entity_poly.type
_entity_poly.pdbx_seq_one_letter_code
_entity_poly.pdbx_strand_id
1 'polypeptide(L)' 'MISEFQDLSDKIDRLAQLTQALRSENYLLRQANALLSAENVDFKNRLLAAQQRVEGLLAHLEPAPATSDDAEAPQ' A
#
# COMPACT_ATOMS: atom_id res chain seq x y z
N MET A 1 33.61 -17.38 -39.80
CA MET A 1 32.21 -17.24 -40.24
C MET A 1 31.25 -18.04 -39.43
N ILE A 2 31.48 -19.33 -39.29
CA ILE A 2 30.58 -20.16 -38.51
C ILE A 2 30.57 -19.75 -37.07
N SER A 3 31.73 -19.40 -36.52
CA SER A 3 31.77 -19.02 -35.12
C SER A 3 31.05 -17.67 -34.89
N GLU A 4 31.12 -16.78 -35.86
CA GLU A 4 30.40 -15.52 -35.76
C GLU A 4 28.90 -15.77 -35.81
N PHE A 5 28.52 -16.70 -36.65
CA PHE A 5 27.10 -17.06 -36.75
C PHE A 5 26.59 -17.63 -35.43
N GLN A 6 27.43 -18.48 -34.83
CA GLN A 6 27.07 -19.08 -33.56
C GLN A 6 27.04 -18.04 -32.44
N ASP A 7 27.99 -17.12 -32.47
CA ASP A 7 27.98 -16.04 -31.50
C ASP A 7 26.70 -15.25 -31.57
N LEU A 8 26.29 -14.92 -32.79
CA LEU A 8 25.07 -14.16 -32.99
C LEU A 8 23.85 -14.97 -32.52
N SER A 9 23.82 -16.23 -32.86
CA SER A 9 22.73 -17.09 -32.43
C SER A 9 22.66 -17.19 -30.92
N ASP A 10 23.80 -17.30 -30.26
CA ASP A 10 23.82 -17.34 -28.80
C ASP A 10 23.33 -16.06 -28.19
N LYS A 11 23.70 -14.94 -28.79
CA LYS A 11 23.24 -13.65 -28.27
C LYS A 11 21.74 -13.49 -28.46
N ILE A 12 21.22 -13.97 -29.58
CA ILE A 12 19.79 -13.93 -29.81
C ILE A 12 19.05 -14.77 -28.77
N ASP A 13 19.59 -15.95 -28.49
CA ASP A 13 19.00 -16.82 -27.50
C ASP A 13 19.00 -16.17 -26.12
N ARG A 14 20.11 -15.55 -25.77
CA ARG A 14 20.19 -14.86 -24.49
C ARG A 14 19.20 -13.71 -24.42
N LEU A 15 19.09 -12.98 -25.53
CA LEU A 15 18.15 -11.87 -25.57
C LEU A 15 16.72 -12.36 -25.39
N ALA A 16 16.39 -13.47 -26.05
CA ALA A 16 15.06 -14.05 -25.92
C ALA A 16 14.81 -14.49 -24.49
N GLN A 17 15.80 -15.11 -23.84
CA GLN A 17 15.65 -15.53 -22.47
C GLN A 17 15.50 -14.35 -21.54
N LEU A 18 16.29 -13.31 -21.76
CA LEU A 18 16.19 -12.11 -20.95
C LEU A 18 14.85 -11.43 -21.11
N THR A 19 14.36 -11.38 -22.34
CA THR A 19 13.05 -10.79 -22.60
C THR A 19 11.97 -11.56 -21.85
N GLN A 20 12.04 -12.87 -21.88
CA GLN A 20 11.06 -13.69 -21.20
C GLN A 20 11.14 -13.46 -19.67
N ALA A 21 12.35 -13.41 -19.16
CA ALA A 21 12.53 -13.17 -17.73
C ALA A 21 11.99 -11.81 -17.32
N LEU A 22 12.24 -10.80 -18.13
CA LEU A 22 11.76 -9.45 -17.84
C LEU A 22 10.25 -9.37 -17.90
N ARG A 23 9.64 -10.06 -18.85
CA ARG A 23 8.19 -10.08 -18.93
C ARG A 23 7.59 -10.74 -17.70
N SER A 24 8.19 -11.84 -17.29
CA SER A 24 7.72 -12.54 -16.10
C SER A 24 7.85 -11.67 -14.87
N GLU A 25 9.00 -11.03 -14.73
CA GLU A 25 9.25 -10.15 -13.60
C GLU A 25 8.31 -8.96 -13.61
N ASN A 26 8.08 -8.40 -14.79
CA ASN A 26 7.16 -7.28 -14.93
C ASN A 26 5.76 -7.66 -14.48
N TYR A 27 5.31 -8.84 -14.89
CA TYR A 27 4.00 -9.33 -14.50
C TYR A 27 3.89 -9.47 -12.98
N LEU A 28 4.90 -10.07 -12.37
CA LEU A 28 4.90 -10.26 -10.93
C LEU A 28 4.93 -8.93 -10.18
N LEU A 29 5.73 -7.98 -10.68
CA LEU A 29 5.80 -6.67 -10.06
C LEU A 29 4.47 -5.93 -10.16
N ARG A 30 3.80 -6.06 -11.28
CA ARG A 30 2.49 -5.42 -11.43
C ARG A 30 1.48 -6.01 -10.47
N GLN A 31 1.51 -7.31 -10.28
CA GLN A 31 0.63 -7.96 -9.33
C GLN A 31 0.94 -7.53 -7.91
N ALA A 32 2.23 -7.48 -7.57
CA ALA A 32 2.63 -7.04 -6.24
C ALA A 32 2.21 -5.60 -5.99
N ASN A 33 2.33 -4.74 -7.01
CA ASN A 33 1.92 -3.35 -6.87
C ASN A 33 0.42 -3.23 -6.66
N ALA A 34 -0.36 -4.02 -7.39
CA ALA A 34 -1.80 -3.99 -7.23
C ALA A 34 -2.20 -4.43 -5.83
N LEU A 35 -1.55 -5.46 -5.33
CA LEU A 35 -1.82 -5.94 -3.98
C LEU A 35 -1.45 -4.90 -2.94
N LEU A 36 -0.26 -4.31 -3.07
CA LEU A 36 0.18 -3.29 -2.14
C LEU A 36 -0.74 -2.08 -2.16
N SER A 37 -1.21 -1.71 -3.34
CA SER A 37 -2.12 -0.59 -3.46
C SER A 37 -3.43 -0.87 -2.74
N ALA A 38 -3.94 -2.07 -2.89
CA ALA A 38 -5.17 -2.46 -2.22
C ALA A 38 -4.99 -2.49 -0.71
N GLU A 39 -3.86 -3.03 -0.25
CA GLU A 39 -3.57 -3.06 1.17
C GLU A 39 -3.41 -1.65 1.72
N ASN A 40 -2.81 -0.77 0.94
CA ASN A 40 -2.63 0.61 1.37
C ASN A 40 -3.96 1.29 1.60
N VAL A 41 -4.88 1.10 0.67
CA VAL A 41 -6.23 1.67 0.82
C VAL A 41 -6.92 1.08 2.04
N ASP A 42 -6.78 -0.22 2.22
CA ASP A 42 -7.40 -0.89 3.38
C ASP A 42 -6.85 -0.34 4.69
N PHE A 43 -5.54 -0.20 4.79
CA PHE A 43 -4.93 0.34 6.00
C PHE A 43 -5.39 1.77 6.27
N LYS A 44 -5.48 2.58 5.24
CA LYS A 44 -5.94 3.95 5.40
C LYS A 44 -7.38 3.99 5.91
N ASN A 45 -8.22 3.14 5.36
CA ASN A 45 -9.60 3.08 5.80
C ASN A 45 -9.69 2.64 7.25
N ARG A 46 -8.86 1.68 7.63
CA ARG A 46 -8.85 1.21 9.01
C ARG A 46 -8.37 2.30 9.95
N LEU A 47 -7.35 3.04 9.55
CA LEU A 47 -6.85 4.14 10.36
C LEU A 47 -7.91 5.21 10.54
N LEU A 48 -8.63 5.53 9.47
CA LEU A 48 -9.69 6.52 9.56
C LEU A 48 -10.80 6.05 10.48
N ALA A 49 -11.16 4.79 10.38
CA ALA A 49 -12.20 4.24 11.24
C ALA A 49 -11.76 4.26 12.70
N ALA A 50 -10.52 3.90 12.96
CA ALA A 50 -9.99 3.94 14.31
C ALA A 50 -9.95 5.36 14.85
N GLN A 51 -9.55 6.30 13.99
CA GLN A 51 -9.51 7.70 14.39
C GLN A 51 -10.90 8.21 14.76
N GLN A 52 -11.88 7.85 13.96
CA GLN A 52 -13.24 8.25 14.26
C GLN A 52 -13.73 7.68 15.58
N ARG A 53 -13.36 6.45 15.86
CA ARG A 53 -13.74 5.86 17.14
C ARG A 53 -13.10 6.59 18.30
N VAL A 54 -11.82 6.92 18.17
CA VAL A 54 -11.13 7.63 19.22
C VAL A 54 -11.75 9.00 19.40
N GLU A 55 -12.04 9.69 18.33
CA GLU A 55 -12.67 10.99 18.42
C GLU A 55 -14.05 10.90 19.06
N GLY A 56 -14.78 9.86 18.72
CA GLY A 56 -16.07 9.64 19.36
C GLY A 56 -15.96 9.42 20.84
N LEU A 57 -14.97 8.64 21.25
CA LEU A 57 -14.74 8.41 22.66
C LEU A 57 -14.33 9.69 23.38
N LEU A 58 -13.47 10.46 22.74
CA LEU A 58 -13.03 11.71 23.33
C LEU A 58 -14.19 12.66 23.49
N ALA A 59 -15.02 12.74 22.49
CA ALA A 59 -16.20 13.59 22.57
C ALA A 59 -17.11 13.14 23.71
N HIS A 60 -17.15 11.85 23.97
CA HIS A 60 -17.97 11.32 25.04
C HIS A 60 -17.40 11.70 26.41
N LEU A 61 -16.10 11.78 26.50
CA LEU A 61 -15.45 12.05 27.78
C LEU A 61 -15.32 13.54 28.06
N GLU A 62 -14.98 14.29 27.04
CA GLU A 62 -14.71 15.71 27.25
C GLU A 62 -15.87 16.53 27.72
N PRO A 63 -17.04 16.39 27.14
CA PRO A 63 -18.13 17.26 27.55
C PRO A 63 -18.45 17.15 29.02
N ALA A 64 -18.34 15.98 29.56
CA ALA A 64 -18.71 15.79 30.93
C ALA A 64 -17.93 16.70 31.86
N PRO A 65 -16.64 16.70 31.82
CA PRO A 65 -15.89 17.60 32.71
C PRO A 65 -16.22 19.07 32.43
N ALA A 66 -16.28 19.42 31.19
CA ALA A 66 -16.55 20.79 30.85
C ALA A 66 -17.93 21.21 31.36
N THR A 67 -18.87 20.39 31.14
CA THR A 67 -20.18 20.68 31.58
C THR A 67 -20.29 20.72 33.07
N SER A 68 -19.59 19.86 33.71
CA SER A 68 -19.68 19.90 35.15
C SER A 68 -19.15 21.18 35.66
N ASP A 69 -18.08 21.67 35.10
CA ASP A 69 -17.64 22.97 35.53
C ASP A 69 -18.71 23.99 35.35
N ASP A 70 -19.31 23.98 34.21
CA ASP A 70 -20.37 24.93 34.00
C ASP A 70 -21.50 24.67 34.93
N ALA A 71 -21.77 23.44 35.16
CA ALA A 71 -22.87 23.10 36.00
C ALA A 71 -22.69 23.70 37.37
N GLU A 72 -21.49 23.66 37.84
CA GLU A 72 -21.36 24.23 39.11
C GLU A 72 -21.45 25.65 39.08
N ALA A 73 -21.11 26.22 38.01
CA ALA A 73 -21.22 27.63 37.94
C ALA A 73 -22.54 28.12 38.47
N PRO A 74 -23.58 27.52 38.18
CA PRO A 74 -24.89 28.08 38.61
C PRO A 74 -25.02 28.13 40.09
N GLN A 75 -24.30 27.31 40.76
CA GLN A 75 -24.52 27.40 42.15
C GLN A 75 -24.12 28.69 42.69
#